data_8fcd3a2cac5d66596e2b7962a72e6d99
#
_entry.id   8fcd3a2cac5d66596e2b7962a72e6d99
#
_cell.length_a   1.000
_cell.length_b   1.000
_cell.length_c   1.000
_cell.angle_alpha   90.00
_cell.angle_beta   90.00
_cell.angle_gamma   90.00
#
_symmetry.space_group_name_H-M   'P 1'
#
loop_
_entity.id
_entity.type
_entity.pdbx_description
1 polymer ?
#
loop_
_entity_poly.entity_id
_entity_poly.type
_entity_poly.pdbx_seq_one_letter_code
_entity_poly.pdbx_strand_id
1 'polypeptide(L)'
;MSEAEHLQDLMGDLSAGVVFSRRRDPIPGDLRLSWRLSMLCILLHKFWGSKTSLPCLHTMWWATRTSDTRELFLRWHEGRKRPDEILVRYDPSLTLTVDLAVGQELAAVSDAGAILLTPAGKRLAEKVWLEDEVLLAEKSFLLTLPTLSQRSLGELTEW
;
A
#
# COMPACT_ATOMS: atom_id res chain seq x y z
N MET A 1 9.24 56.16 -10.47
CA MET A 1 8.25 55.11 -10.17
C MET A 1 8.47 54.69 -8.72
N SER A 2 7.52 54.92 -7.86
CA SER A 2 7.66 54.56 -6.45
C SER A 2 7.41 53.05 -6.25
N GLU A 3 7.98 52.48 -5.18
CA GLU A 3 7.74 51.04 -4.82
C GLU A 3 6.25 50.75 -4.71
N ALA A 4 5.44 51.72 -4.30
CA ALA A 4 3.99 51.57 -4.18
C ALA A 4 3.30 51.48 -5.56
N GLU A 5 3.78 52.14 -6.58
CA GLU A 5 3.25 52.06 -7.96
C GLU A 5 3.59 50.71 -8.58
N HIS A 6 4.79 50.19 -8.30
CA HIS A 6 5.21 48.89 -8.78
C HIS A 6 4.41 47.70 -8.13
N LEU A 7 4.10 47.85 -6.83
CA LEU A 7 3.24 46.89 -6.12
C LEU A 7 1.77 46.95 -6.61
N GLN A 8 1.25 48.13 -6.93
CA GLN A 8 -0.08 48.28 -7.48
C GLN A 8 -0.21 47.71 -8.89
N ASP A 9 0.82 47.83 -9.71
CA ASP A 9 0.87 47.26 -11.06
C ASP A 9 0.95 45.72 -11.02
N LEU A 10 1.75 45.14 -10.11
CA LEU A 10 1.82 43.70 -9.85
C LEU A 10 0.51 43.15 -9.29
N MET A 11 -0.15 43.89 -8.42
CA MET A 11 -1.48 43.47 -7.89
C MET A 11 -2.59 43.60 -8.92
N GLY A 12 -2.50 44.56 -9.84
CA GLY A 12 -3.41 44.74 -10.97
C GLY A 12 -3.29 43.58 -11.98
N ASP A 13 -2.09 43.13 -12.24
CA ASP A 13 -1.80 42.01 -13.14
C ASP A 13 -2.24 40.65 -12.51
N LEU A 14 -2.13 40.49 -11.20
CA LEU A 14 -2.64 39.33 -10.45
C LEU A 14 -4.16 39.27 -10.39
N SER A 15 -4.85 40.43 -10.44
CA SER A 15 -6.33 40.45 -10.41
C SER A 15 -6.97 40.14 -11.77
N ALA A 16 -6.23 40.27 -12.86
CA ALA A 16 -6.74 40.11 -14.23
C ALA A 16 -6.75 38.68 -14.78
N GLY A 17 -6.31 37.66 -14.02
CA GLY A 17 -6.23 36.33 -14.64
C GLY A 17 -5.99 35.13 -13.75
N VAL A 18 -5.98 35.24 -12.43
CA VAL A 18 -5.88 34.05 -11.57
C VAL A 18 -7.25 33.41 -11.42
N VAL A 19 -7.61 32.60 -12.41
CA VAL A 19 -8.73 31.70 -12.28
C VAL A 19 -8.30 30.56 -11.36
N PHE A 20 -8.65 30.63 -10.09
CA PHE A 20 -8.58 29.47 -9.19
C PHE A 20 -9.57 28.40 -9.63
N SER A 21 -9.18 27.59 -10.61
CA SER A 21 -9.88 26.35 -10.84
C SER A 21 -9.57 25.42 -9.66
N ARG A 22 -10.61 25.04 -8.91
CA ARG A 22 -10.50 24.04 -7.85
C ARG A 22 -10.17 22.69 -8.50
N ARG A 23 -8.89 22.48 -8.83
CA ARG A 23 -8.40 21.14 -9.09
C ARG A 23 -8.51 20.39 -7.78
N ARG A 24 -9.25 19.29 -7.79
CA ARG A 24 -9.12 18.32 -6.72
C ARG A 24 -7.66 17.89 -6.75
N ASP A 25 -6.89 18.24 -5.72
CA ASP A 25 -5.57 17.69 -5.55
C ASP A 25 -5.71 16.17 -5.57
N PRO A 26 -5.00 15.48 -6.48
CA PRO A 26 -5.08 14.02 -6.51
C PRO A 26 -4.53 13.52 -5.18
N ILE A 27 -5.41 12.98 -4.33
CA ILE A 27 -4.98 12.28 -3.11
C ILE A 27 -4.07 11.14 -3.57
N PRO A 28 -2.82 11.06 -3.11
CA PRO A 28 -1.94 9.94 -3.41
C PRO A 28 -2.66 8.60 -3.23
N GLY A 29 -2.45 7.67 -4.14
CA GLY A 29 -3.18 6.41 -4.17
C GLY A 29 -3.12 5.65 -2.84
N ASP A 30 -1.95 5.65 -2.19
CA ASP A 30 -1.68 5.01 -0.91
C ASP A 30 -2.40 5.67 0.30
N LEU A 31 -2.94 6.87 0.14
CA LEU A 31 -3.78 7.54 1.13
C LEU A 31 -5.28 7.30 0.88
N ARG A 32 -5.65 6.71 -0.25
CA ARG A 32 -7.05 6.39 -0.54
C ARG A 32 -7.47 5.12 0.18
N LEU A 33 -8.55 5.20 0.92
CA LEU A 33 -9.09 4.08 1.67
C LEU A 33 -9.37 2.86 0.78
N SER A 34 -9.98 3.07 -0.36
CA SER A 34 -10.28 2.00 -1.33
C SER A 34 -9.01 1.29 -1.82
N TRP A 35 -7.94 2.05 -2.10
CA TRP A 35 -6.65 1.48 -2.47
C TRP A 35 -6.09 0.62 -1.34
N ARG A 36 -6.10 1.14 -0.10
CA ARG A 36 -5.55 0.45 1.07
C ARG A 36 -6.29 -0.85 1.36
N LEU A 37 -7.62 -0.84 1.34
CA LEU A 37 -8.42 -2.04 1.56
C LEU A 37 -8.24 -3.07 0.43
N SER A 38 -8.22 -2.64 -0.82
CA SER A 38 -7.95 -3.51 -1.97
C SER A 38 -6.57 -4.15 -1.88
N MET A 39 -5.56 -3.34 -1.56
CA MET A 39 -4.19 -3.80 -1.38
C MET A 39 -4.07 -4.82 -0.24
N LEU A 40 -4.68 -4.55 0.92
CA LEU A 40 -4.72 -5.46 2.05
C LEU A 40 -5.34 -6.81 1.65
N CYS A 41 -6.47 -6.78 0.94
CA CYS A 41 -7.16 -8.01 0.53
C CYS A 41 -6.33 -8.84 -0.45
N ILE A 42 -5.70 -8.24 -1.47
CA ILE A 42 -4.87 -9.00 -2.40
C ILE A 42 -3.60 -9.53 -1.75
N LEU A 43 -3.01 -8.81 -0.79
CA LEU A 43 -1.86 -9.30 -0.02
C LEU A 43 -2.24 -10.51 0.82
N LEU A 44 -3.31 -10.41 1.62
CA LEU A 44 -3.79 -11.55 2.42
C LEU A 44 -4.16 -12.74 1.54
N HIS A 45 -4.77 -12.50 0.38
CA HIS A 45 -5.12 -13.56 -0.57
C HIS A 45 -3.90 -14.29 -1.13
N LYS A 46 -2.74 -13.62 -1.19
CA LYS A 46 -1.46 -14.22 -1.63
C LYS A 46 -0.87 -15.20 -0.62
N PHE A 47 -1.23 -15.09 0.65
CA PHE A 47 -0.78 -16.02 1.67
C PHE A 47 -1.58 -17.33 1.66
N TRP A 48 -0.90 -18.41 2.01
CA TRP A 48 -1.54 -19.72 2.15
C TRP A 48 -2.68 -19.66 3.16
N GLY A 49 -3.86 -20.14 2.76
CA GLY A 49 -5.08 -20.05 3.55
C GLY A 49 -5.64 -18.64 3.71
N SER A 50 -5.16 -17.65 2.93
CA SER A 50 -5.57 -16.25 3.00
C SER A 50 -5.44 -15.65 4.40
N LYS A 51 -4.37 -16.00 5.11
CA LYS A 51 -4.08 -15.55 6.48
C LYS A 51 -2.59 -15.37 6.73
N THR A 52 -2.24 -14.42 7.58
CA THR A 52 -0.86 -14.21 8.00
C THR A 52 -0.78 -13.46 9.33
N SER A 53 0.43 -13.37 9.92
CA SER A 53 0.69 -12.50 11.08
C SER A 53 0.87 -11.04 10.66
N LEU A 54 0.70 -10.12 11.61
CA LEU A 54 0.89 -8.70 11.36
C LEU A 54 2.33 -8.35 10.90
N PRO A 55 3.41 -8.93 11.48
CA PRO A 55 4.78 -8.70 10.98
C PRO A 55 4.96 -9.11 9.51
N CYS A 56 4.49 -10.29 9.12
CA CYS A 56 4.54 -10.73 7.72
C CYS A 56 3.75 -9.81 6.80
N LEU A 57 2.59 -9.32 7.25
CA LEU A 57 1.79 -8.38 6.50
C LEU A 57 2.51 -7.04 6.31
N HIS A 58 3.20 -6.52 7.35
CA HIS A 58 4.04 -5.33 7.26
C HIS A 58 5.17 -5.50 6.25
N THR A 59 5.84 -6.65 6.27
CA THR A 59 6.91 -6.95 5.31
C THR A 59 6.39 -6.90 3.88
N MET A 60 5.29 -7.56 3.59
CA MET A 60 4.71 -7.55 2.25
C MET A 60 4.11 -6.19 1.86
N TRP A 61 3.52 -5.48 2.81
CA TRP A 61 3.04 -4.11 2.61
C TRP A 61 4.18 -3.18 2.20
N TRP A 62 5.29 -3.21 2.94
CA TRP A 62 6.50 -2.47 2.60
C TRP A 62 7.06 -2.88 1.23
N ALA A 63 7.22 -4.18 0.98
CA ALA A 63 7.78 -4.71 -0.25
C ALA A 63 7.00 -4.26 -1.50
N THR A 64 5.68 -4.10 -1.37
CA THR A 64 4.80 -3.83 -2.51
C THR A 64 4.67 -2.34 -2.84
N ARG A 65 5.03 -1.42 -1.92
CA ARG A 65 4.72 0.02 -2.04
C ARG A 65 5.43 0.75 -3.18
N THR A 66 6.70 0.49 -3.41
CA THR A 66 7.51 1.21 -4.40
C THR A 66 8.25 0.25 -5.32
N SER A 67 8.71 0.75 -6.49
CA SER A 67 9.57 -0.01 -7.38
C SER A 67 10.84 -0.51 -6.69
N ASP A 68 11.47 0.36 -5.90
CA ASP A 68 12.73 0.06 -5.22
C ASP A 68 12.57 -1.03 -4.16
N THR A 69 11.47 -0.97 -3.37
CA THR A 69 11.20 -1.99 -2.35
C THR A 69 10.81 -3.33 -2.97
N ARG A 70 10.09 -3.33 -4.09
CA ARG A 70 9.80 -4.54 -4.86
C ARG A 70 11.07 -5.21 -5.39
N GLU A 71 11.96 -4.43 -5.99
CA GLU A 71 13.25 -4.94 -6.48
C GLU A 71 14.13 -5.47 -5.35
N LEU A 72 14.21 -4.74 -4.25
CA LEU A 72 14.98 -5.13 -3.07
C LEU A 72 14.47 -6.45 -2.48
N PHE A 73 13.15 -6.60 -2.36
CA PHE A 73 12.51 -7.84 -1.88
C PHE A 73 12.80 -9.02 -2.82
N LEU A 74 12.70 -8.81 -4.14
CA LEU A 74 13.00 -9.86 -5.12
C LEU A 74 14.46 -10.32 -5.04
N ARG A 75 15.40 -9.41 -4.89
CA ARG A 75 16.83 -9.75 -4.71
C ARG A 75 17.07 -10.62 -3.47
N TRP A 76 16.38 -10.32 -2.39
CA TRP A 76 16.43 -11.16 -1.20
C TRP A 76 15.77 -12.52 -1.44
N HIS A 77 14.58 -12.54 -2.00
CA HIS A 77 13.82 -13.77 -2.28
C HIS A 77 14.57 -14.72 -3.21
N GLU A 78 15.35 -14.20 -4.14
CA GLU A 78 16.23 -14.95 -5.05
C GLU A 78 17.60 -15.32 -4.42
N GLY A 79 17.81 -15.04 -3.15
CA GLY A 79 19.06 -15.31 -2.45
C GLY A 79 20.24 -14.42 -2.84
N ARG A 80 19.99 -13.32 -3.55
CA ARG A 80 21.03 -12.36 -3.99
C ARG A 80 21.31 -11.27 -2.96
N LYS A 81 20.56 -11.21 -1.89
CA LYS A 81 20.71 -10.25 -0.80
C LYS A 81 20.44 -10.91 0.54
N ARG A 82 21.19 -10.51 1.56
CA ARG A 82 21.00 -11.04 2.92
C ARG A 82 19.86 -10.34 3.64
N PRO A 83 19.17 -10.98 4.61
CA PRO A 83 18.12 -10.36 5.39
C PRO A 83 18.58 -9.10 6.15
N ASP A 84 19.80 -9.11 6.70
CA ASP A 84 20.40 -8.00 7.45
C ASP A 84 20.73 -6.76 6.59
N GLU A 85 20.69 -6.90 5.27
CA GLU A 85 20.84 -5.80 4.33
C GLU A 85 19.51 -5.13 3.98
N ILE A 86 18.39 -5.63 4.51
CA ILE A 86 17.04 -5.15 4.25
C ILE A 86 16.48 -4.49 5.50
N LEU A 87 16.12 -3.23 5.38
CA LEU A 87 15.37 -2.51 6.42
C LEU A 87 13.90 -2.43 6.02
N VAL A 88 13.09 -3.31 6.58
CA VAL A 88 11.63 -3.22 6.43
C VAL A 88 11.12 -2.05 7.27
N ARG A 89 10.50 -1.08 6.60
CA ARG A 89 9.90 0.06 7.28
C ARG A 89 8.48 -0.27 7.72
N TYR A 90 8.27 -0.17 9.01
CA TYR A 90 6.95 -0.31 9.61
C TYR A 90 6.04 0.86 9.20
N ASP A 91 4.83 0.56 8.75
CA ASP A 91 3.80 1.56 8.45
C ASP A 91 2.72 1.54 9.55
N PRO A 92 2.69 2.52 10.48
CA PRO A 92 1.69 2.55 11.54
C PRO A 92 0.26 2.58 11.00
N SER A 93 0.06 3.14 9.81
CA SER A 93 -1.27 3.22 9.19
C SER A 93 -1.79 1.88 8.67
N LEU A 94 -0.95 0.85 8.57
CA LEU A 94 -1.40 -0.50 8.21
C LEU A 94 -2.29 -1.09 9.29
N THR A 95 -1.95 -0.90 10.57
CA THR A 95 -2.79 -1.36 11.68
C THR A 95 -4.19 -0.75 11.59
N LEU A 96 -4.28 0.55 11.34
CA LEU A 96 -5.57 1.22 11.11
C LEU A 96 -6.32 0.66 9.89
N THR A 97 -5.58 0.26 8.85
CA THR A 97 -6.18 -0.37 7.65
C THR A 97 -6.75 -1.75 7.99
N VAL A 98 -6.05 -2.53 8.82
CA VAL A 98 -6.54 -3.82 9.32
C VAL A 98 -7.80 -3.64 10.16
N ASP A 99 -7.78 -2.70 11.13
CA ASP A 99 -8.93 -2.40 11.99
C ASP A 99 -10.15 -2.01 11.15
N LEU A 100 -9.93 -1.20 10.13
CA LEU A 100 -10.97 -0.79 9.21
C LEU A 100 -11.50 -1.95 8.37
N ALA A 101 -10.62 -2.83 7.89
CA ALA A 101 -11.01 -4.04 7.16
C ALA A 101 -11.84 -4.99 8.04
N VAL A 102 -11.50 -5.09 9.32
CA VAL A 102 -12.29 -5.84 10.31
C VAL A 102 -13.67 -5.17 10.51
N GLY A 103 -13.72 -3.86 10.68
CA GLY A 103 -14.97 -3.11 10.81
C GLY A 103 -15.86 -3.19 9.56
N GLN A 104 -15.28 -3.39 8.38
CA GLN A 104 -15.99 -3.62 7.12
C GLN A 104 -16.26 -5.10 6.81
N GLU A 105 -16.00 -5.99 7.75
CA GLU A 105 -16.17 -7.44 7.62
C GLU A 105 -15.38 -8.08 6.45
N LEU A 106 -14.30 -7.43 6.00
CA LEU A 106 -13.41 -7.93 4.95
C LEU A 106 -12.31 -8.83 5.51
N ALA A 107 -11.92 -8.58 6.75
CA ALA A 107 -10.92 -9.35 7.48
C ALA A 107 -11.41 -9.68 8.89
N ALA A 108 -10.75 -10.64 9.52
CA ALA A 108 -10.94 -10.98 10.93
C ALA A 108 -9.57 -11.22 11.57
N VAL A 109 -9.52 -11.11 12.89
CA VAL A 109 -8.33 -11.46 13.68
C VAL A 109 -8.66 -12.68 14.52
N SER A 110 -7.85 -13.73 14.39
CA SER A 110 -8.00 -14.95 15.19
C SER A 110 -7.53 -14.74 16.63
N ASP A 111 -7.89 -15.65 17.54
CA ASP A 111 -7.42 -15.63 18.93
C ASP A 111 -5.89 -15.68 19.04
N ALA A 112 -5.23 -16.28 18.06
CA ALA A 112 -3.77 -16.31 17.95
C ALA A 112 -3.16 -15.04 17.30
N GLY A 113 -3.96 -14.01 17.02
CA GLY A 113 -3.52 -12.76 16.42
C GLY A 113 -3.24 -12.82 14.91
N ALA A 114 -3.61 -13.91 14.23
CA ALA A 114 -3.48 -13.98 12.77
C ALA A 114 -4.61 -13.20 12.10
N ILE A 115 -4.26 -12.43 11.08
CA ILE A 115 -5.18 -11.68 10.23
C ILE A 115 -5.58 -12.59 9.07
N LEU A 116 -6.87 -12.73 8.84
CA LEU A 116 -7.42 -13.61 7.81
C LEU A 116 -8.52 -12.92 7.00
N LEU A 117 -8.66 -13.27 5.72
CA LEU A 117 -9.77 -12.81 4.91
C LEU A 117 -11.06 -13.54 5.27
N THR A 118 -12.13 -12.75 5.39
CA THR A 118 -13.51 -13.29 5.41
C THR A 118 -13.92 -13.72 4.00
N PRO A 119 -15.06 -14.42 3.84
CA PRO A 119 -15.61 -14.65 2.49
C PRO A 119 -15.84 -13.38 1.69
N ALA A 120 -16.24 -12.28 2.34
CA ALA A 120 -16.39 -10.97 1.68
C ALA A 120 -15.05 -10.41 1.23
N GLY A 121 -14.02 -10.50 2.06
CA GLY A 121 -12.65 -10.07 1.71
C GLY A 121 -12.05 -10.89 0.57
N LYS A 122 -12.30 -12.18 0.52
CA LYS A 122 -11.88 -13.05 -0.59
C LYS A 122 -12.54 -12.64 -1.91
N ARG A 123 -13.86 -12.40 -1.90
CA ARG A 123 -14.57 -11.89 -3.09
C ARG A 123 -14.05 -10.54 -3.56
N LEU A 124 -13.70 -9.65 -2.62
CA LEU A 124 -13.08 -8.37 -2.99
C LEU A 124 -11.70 -8.58 -3.63
N ALA A 125 -10.85 -9.43 -3.03
CA ALA A 125 -9.54 -9.76 -3.59
C ALA A 125 -9.66 -10.33 -5.00
N GLU A 126 -10.55 -11.27 -5.24
CA GLU A 126 -10.81 -11.87 -6.55
C GLU A 126 -11.26 -10.81 -7.58
N LYS A 127 -12.16 -9.90 -7.21
CA LYS A 127 -12.57 -8.78 -8.08
C LYS A 127 -11.39 -7.87 -8.42
N VAL A 128 -10.58 -7.50 -7.44
CA VAL A 128 -9.40 -6.67 -7.65
C VAL A 128 -8.39 -7.36 -8.59
N TRP A 129 -8.24 -8.69 -8.47
CA TRP A 129 -7.39 -9.46 -9.37
C TRP A 129 -7.87 -9.44 -10.82
N LEU A 130 -9.18 -9.45 -11.05
CA LEU A 130 -9.80 -9.44 -12.37
C LEU A 130 -9.82 -8.06 -13.04
N GLU A 131 -9.72 -6.97 -12.26
CA GLU A 131 -9.71 -5.61 -12.80
C GLU A 131 -8.37 -5.25 -13.43
N ASP A 132 -8.34 -4.98 -14.71
CA ASP A 132 -7.10 -4.76 -15.45
C ASP A 132 -6.43 -3.40 -15.17
N GLU A 133 -7.17 -2.43 -14.62
CA GLU A 133 -6.69 -1.05 -14.42
C GLU A 133 -6.31 -0.73 -12.97
N VAL A 134 -6.49 -1.68 -12.04
CA VAL A 134 -6.30 -1.46 -10.60
C VAL A 134 -5.07 -2.21 -10.10
N LEU A 135 -4.20 -1.52 -9.34
CA LEU A 135 -3.03 -2.10 -8.67
C LEU A 135 -2.09 -2.87 -9.63
N LEU A 136 -1.87 -2.33 -10.84
CA LEU A 136 -1.12 -3.03 -11.91
C LEU A 136 0.30 -3.43 -11.48
N ALA A 137 1.04 -2.48 -10.92
CA ALA A 137 2.43 -2.70 -10.50
C ALA A 137 2.51 -3.69 -9.35
N GLU A 138 1.59 -3.58 -8.39
CA GLU A 138 1.50 -4.44 -7.22
C GLU A 138 1.11 -5.87 -7.62
N LYS A 139 0.09 -6.02 -8.47
CA LYS A 139 -0.32 -7.34 -9.00
C LYS A 139 0.79 -8.00 -9.81
N SER A 140 1.45 -7.26 -10.69
CA SER A 140 2.59 -7.77 -11.48
C SER A 140 3.70 -8.30 -10.57
N PHE A 141 4.04 -7.54 -9.52
CA PHE A 141 5.02 -7.99 -8.52
C PHE A 141 4.56 -9.26 -7.79
N LEU A 142 3.32 -9.28 -7.30
CA LEU A 142 2.79 -10.44 -6.57
C LEU A 142 2.70 -11.70 -7.44
N LEU A 143 2.49 -11.56 -8.75
CA LEU A 143 2.49 -12.69 -9.69
C LEU A 143 3.87 -13.33 -9.85
N THR A 144 4.95 -12.59 -9.66
CA THR A 144 6.32 -13.15 -9.70
C THR A 144 6.65 -14.02 -8.48
N LEU A 145 5.88 -13.89 -7.40
CA LEU A 145 6.10 -14.61 -6.15
C LEU A 145 5.25 -15.89 -6.11
N PRO A 146 5.75 -16.97 -5.48
CA PRO A 146 4.92 -18.12 -5.15
C PRO A 146 3.86 -17.76 -4.10
N THR A 147 2.98 -18.70 -3.76
CA THR A 147 2.11 -18.56 -2.59
C THR A 147 2.98 -18.37 -1.35
N LEU A 148 2.69 -17.32 -0.59
CA LEU A 148 3.48 -16.93 0.58
C LEU A 148 3.06 -17.70 1.82
N SER A 149 4.01 -17.91 2.72
CA SER A 149 3.76 -18.43 4.07
C SER A 149 4.51 -17.59 5.10
N GLN A 150 4.11 -17.68 6.36
CA GLN A 150 4.86 -17.02 7.44
C GLN A 150 6.31 -17.51 7.49
N ARG A 151 6.53 -18.80 7.23
CA ARG A 151 7.86 -19.40 7.22
C ARG A 151 8.73 -18.83 6.09
N SER A 152 8.16 -18.53 4.93
CA SER A 152 8.91 -17.97 3.80
C SER A 152 9.39 -16.53 4.04
N LEU A 153 8.81 -15.83 5.01
CA LEU A 153 9.18 -14.45 5.37
C LEU A 153 9.85 -14.36 6.74
N GLY A 154 10.06 -15.50 7.45
CA GLY A 154 10.53 -15.53 8.83
C GLY A 154 11.79 -14.72 9.07
N GLU A 155 12.78 -14.84 8.19
CA GLU A 155 14.06 -14.11 8.29
C GLU A 155 13.93 -12.58 8.23
N LEU A 156 12.86 -12.06 7.61
CA LEU A 156 12.58 -10.61 7.53
C LEU A 156 11.64 -10.12 8.62
N THR A 157 11.09 -11.02 9.44
CA THR A 157 10.11 -10.69 10.49
C THR A 157 10.64 -10.88 11.91
N GLU A 158 11.84 -11.42 12.05
CA GLU A 158 12.55 -11.56 13.34
C GLU A 158 13.24 -10.23 13.69
N TRP A 159 12.55 -9.40 14.48
CA TRP A 159 13.06 -8.11 14.98
C TRP A 159 12.69 -7.86 16.43
#